data_f413c0ec958986a6a0866b4886055c13
#
_entry.id   f413c0ec958986a6a0866b4886055c13
#
_cell.length_a   1.000
_cell.length_b   1.000
_cell.length_c   1.000
_cell.angle_alpha   90.00
_cell.angle_beta   90.00
_cell.angle_gamma   90.00
#
_symmetry.space_group_name_H-M   'P 1'
#
loop_
_entity.id
_entity.type
_entity.pdbx_description
1 polymer ?
#
loop_
_entity_poly.entity_id
_entity_poly.type
_entity_poly.pdbx_seq_one_letter_code
_entity_poly.pdbx_strand_id
1 'polypeptide(L)'
;VDLLHYLASGVCAQRPAHTFAIGGRLLPLEARMGGLFVGYLICLAYLTLLGRASATQLPRGWVAVALLAGVAATGLDGLNAYAFDLGALHLYAPTLPLRLATGLVAGFGVAAFSLPALAGLVLAEGDPAPPFEAPEELLAGYLLLGTVQLATQADLAPLYEPLAALQVLSIVVSLASAVLGALTLLAGRLRTARAWAEIAPLGGLSLAAAVALLFGLAALRGYAETMLGIHWIA
;
A
#
# COMPACT_ATOMS: atom_id res chain seq x y z
N VAL A 1 16.69 -6.16 -16.27
CA VAL A 1 15.54 -5.78 -15.41
C VAL A 1 16.11 -5.09 -14.18
N ASP A 2 15.66 -3.86 -13.91
CA ASP A 2 16.02 -3.11 -12.71
C ASP A 2 15.49 -3.85 -11.46
N LEU A 3 16.26 -3.83 -10.36
CA LEU A 3 15.91 -4.48 -9.10
C LEU A 3 14.52 -4.04 -8.57
N LEU A 4 14.19 -2.76 -8.71
CA LEU A 4 12.91 -2.23 -8.26
C LEU A 4 11.73 -2.85 -9.02
N HIS A 5 11.86 -2.97 -10.36
CA HIS A 5 10.86 -3.64 -11.18
C HIS A 5 10.78 -5.14 -10.88
N TYR A 6 11.92 -5.79 -10.66
CA TYR A 6 11.95 -7.21 -10.32
C TYR A 6 11.18 -7.48 -9.01
N LEU A 7 11.44 -6.72 -7.95
CA LEU A 7 10.72 -6.88 -6.67
C LEU A 7 9.23 -6.58 -6.81
N ALA A 8 8.87 -5.52 -7.54
CA ALA A 8 7.49 -5.15 -7.78
C ALA A 8 6.72 -6.18 -8.62
N SER A 9 7.41 -6.94 -9.49
CA SER A 9 6.81 -7.97 -10.34
C SER A 9 6.17 -9.11 -9.57
N GLY A 10 6.61 -9.35 -8.33
CA GLY A 10 6.02 -10.36 -7.45
C GLY A 10 4.57 -10.05 -7.03
N VAL A 11 4.15 -8.79 -7.09
CA VAL A 11 2.82 -8.35 -6.61
C VAL A 11 2.02 -7.56 -7.65
N CYS A 12 2.61 -7.23 -8.80
CA CYS A 12 1.97 -6.41 -9.84
C CYS A 12 2.22 -6.96 -11.24
N ALA A 13 1.21 -6.89 -12.10
CA ALA A 13 1.31 -7.32 -13.50
C ALA A 13 2.20 -6.40 -14.34
N GLN A 14 2.39 -5.14 -13.94
CA GLN A 14 3.27 -4.14 -14.58
C GLN A 14 2.90 -3.84 -16.04
N ARG A 15 1.59 -3.82 -16.35
CA ARG A 15 1.11 -3.52 -17.70
C ARG A 15 1.41 -2.07 -18.07
N PRO A 16 2.11 -1.79 -19.20
CA PRO A 16 2.50 -0.43 -19.58
C PRO A 16 1.32 0.54 -19.70
N ALA A 17 0.18 0.08 -20.25
CA ALA A 17 -1.04 0.89 -20.38
C ALA A 17 -1.66 1.31 -19.04
N HIS A 18 -1.30 0.67 -17.92
CA HIS A 18 -1.82 0.93 -16.58
C HIS A 18 -0.79 1.60 -15.67
N THR A 19 0.39 1.91 -16.19
CA THR A 19 1.54 2.39 -15.41
C THR A 19 1.95 3.79 -15.86
N PHE A 20 2.23 4.67 -14.91
CA PHE A 20 2.80 5.98 -15.21
C PHE A 20 4.22 5.86 -15.76
N ALA A 21 4.50 6.59 -16.83
CA ALA A 21 5.86 6.87 -17.28
C ALA A 21 6.29 8.24 -16.73
N ILE A 22 7.50 8.33 -16.21
CA ILE A 22 8.10 9.56 -15.69
C ILE A 22 9.45 9.75 -16.37
N GLY A 23 9.59 10.84 -17.11
CA GLY A 23 10.78 11.06 -17.93
C GLY A 23 11.02 9.91 -18.93
N GLY A 24 9.95 9.31 -19.47
CA GLY A 24 10.02 8.19 -20.40
C GLY A 24 10.29 6.81 -19.78
N ARG A 25 10.39 6.69 -18.44
CA ARG A 25 10.62 5.44 -17.73
C ARG A 25 9.35 5.03 -16.99
N LEU A 26 8.88 3.78 -17.16
CA LEU A 26 7.73 3.26 -16.43
C LEU A 26 8.05 3.08 -14.94
N LEU A 27 7.12 3.44 -14.07
CA LEU A 27 7.22 3.16 -12.65
C LEU A 27 7.11 1.64 -12.37
N PRO A 28 7.64 1.13 -11.24
CA PRO A 28 7.61 -0.30 -10.92
C PRO A 28 6.22 -0.89 -10.74
N LEU A 29 5.23 -0.09 -10.33
CA LEU A 29 3.86 -0.53 -10.09
C LEU A 29 2.86 0.16 -11.02
N GLU A 30 1.81 -0.57 -11.39
CA GLU A 30 0.62 0.02 -12.00
C GLU A 30 0.00 1.09 -11.10
N ALA A 31 -0.63 2.09 -11.68
CA ALA A 31 -1.12 3.28 -10.98
C ALA A 31 -1.95 2.96 -9.71
N ARG A 32 -2.91 2.03 -9.80
CA ARG A 32 -3.76 1.66 -8.66
C ARG A 32 -2.98 0.93 -7.57
N MET A 33 -2.15 -0.04 -7.96
CA MET A 33 -1.33 -0.79 -7.00
C MET A 33 -0.29 0.09 -6.33
N GLY A 34 0.38 0.96 -7.12
CA GLY A 34 1.28 1.98 -6.59
C GLY A 34 0.58 2.90 -5.58
N GLY A 35 -0.62 3.37 -5.93
CA GLY A 35 -1.45 4.18 -5.01
C GLY A 35 -1.77 3.44 -3.72
N LEU A 36 -2.22 2.17 -3.80
CA LEU A 36 -2.61 1.38 -2.63
C LEU A 36 -1.45 1.20 -1.63
N PHE A 37 -0.28 0.78 -2.11
CA PHE A 37 0.87 0.59 -1.23
C PHE A 37 1.41 1.92 -0.70
N VAL A 38 1.54 2.94 -1.54
CA VAL A 38 2.03 4.26 -1.12
C VAL A 38 1.06 4.93 -0.15
N GLY A 39 -0.26 4.83 -0.38
CA GLY A 39 -1.27 5.32 0.56
C GLY A 39 -1.17 4.67 1.94
N TYR A 40 -0.89 3.34 1.98
CA TYR A 40 -0.62 2.63 3.23
C TYR A 40 0.59 3.20 3.97
N LEU A 41 1.71 3.37 3.27
CA LEU A 41 2.94 3.90 3.87
C LEU A 41 2.76 5.34 4.36
N ILE A 42 2.05 6.18 3.60
CA ILE A 42 1.75 7.57 4.00
C ILE A 42 0.92 7.58 5.28
N CYS A 43 -0.11 6.73 5.38
CA CYS A 43 -0.91 6.63 6.60
C CYS A 43 -0.06 6.21 7.80
N LEU A 44 0.80 5.20 7.67
CA LEU A 44 1.72 4.78 8.73
C LEU A 44 2.64 5.92 9.17
N ALA A 45 3.28 6.60 8.21
CA ALA A 45 4.16 7.73 8.50
C ALA A 45 3.39 8.88 9.17
N TYR A 46 2.20 9.19 8.68
CA TYR A 46 1.36 10.23 9.22
C TYR A 46 0.89 9.94 10.65
N LEU A 47 0.41 8.71 10.94
CA LEU A 47 0.05 8.31 12.30
C LEU A 47 1.26 8.32 13.25
N THR A 48 2.44 7.99 12.74
CA THR A 48 3.69 8.07 13.51
C THR A 48 4.02 9.53 13.85
N LEU A 49 3.89 10.45 12.90
CA LEU A 49 4.10 11.88 13.11
C LEU A 49 3.09 12.49 14.08
N LEU A 50 1.85 12.02 14.07
CA LEU A 50 0.82 12.40 15.06
C LEU A 50 1.05 11.80 16.45
N GLY A 51 2.06 10.95 16.64
CA GLY A 51 2.28 10.21 17.89
C GLY A 51 1.27 9.09 18.14
N ARG A 52 0.53 8.66 17.13
CA ARG A 52 -0.56 7.66 17.21
C ARG A 52 -0.21 6.28 16.67
N ALA A 53 1.08 5.98 16.51
CA ALA A 53 1.53 4.66 16.08
C ALA A 53 1.12 3.52 17.05
N SER A 54 0.78 3.85 18.30
CA SER A 54 0.31 2.90 19.31
C SER A 54 -1.20 2.93 19.55
N ALA A 55 -1.96 3.67 18.72
CA ALA A 55 -3.42 3.70 18.77
C ALA A 55 -3.99 2.29 18.54
N THR A 56 -4.94 1.87 19.36
CA THR A 56 -5.51 0.51 19.31
C THR A 56 -7.00 0.48 19.00
N GLN A 57 -7.66 1.65 18.98
CA GLN A 57 -9.06 1.72 18.58
C GLN A 57 -9.20 1.91 17.08
N LEU A 58 -10.16 1.22 16.50
CA LEU A 58 -10.48 1.39 15.08
C LEU A 58 -11.14 2.77 14.84
N PRO A 59 -11.01 3.32 13.62
CA PRO A 59 -11.76 4.52 13.21
C PRO A 59 -13.25 4.36 13.50
N ARG A 60 -13.93 5.44 13.93
CA ARG A 60 -15.34 5.42 14.29
C ARG A 60 -16.14 6.54 13.62
N GLY A 61 -17.46 6.41 13.68
CA GLY A 61 -18.37 7.41 13.18
C GLY A 61 -18.14 7.74 11.71
N TRP A 62 -18.21 9.02 11.37
CA TRP A 62 -18.07 9.50 9.99
C TRP A 62 -16.67 9.27 9.42
N VAL A 63 -15.60 9.25 10.25
CA VAL A 63 -14.22 8.94 9.81
C VAL A 63 -14.17 7.53 9.23
N ALA A 64 -14.73 6.56 9.94
CA ALA A 64 -14.81 5.18 9.45
C ALA A 64 -15.57 5.11 8.12
N VAL A 65 -16.71 5.82 8.04
CA VAL A 65 -17.52 5.87 6.81
C VAL A 65 -16.73 6.47 5.64
N ALA A 66 -16.02 7.58 5.87
CA ALA A 66 -15.22 8.24 4.84
C ALA A 66 -14.08 7.34 4.33
N LEU A 67 -13.37 6.66 5.23
CA LEU A 67 -12.30 5.72 4.89
C LEU A 67 -12.84 4.50 4.12
N LEU A 68 -13.94 3.91 4.58
CA LEU A 68 -14.58 2.77 3.92
C LEU A 68 -15.16 3.15 2.55
N ALA A 69 -15.72 4.37 2.42
CA ALA A 69 -16.18 4.89 1.13
C ALA A 69 -15.02 5.02 0.14
N GLY A 70 -13.83 5.45 0.59
CA GLY A 70 -12.62 5.47 -0.23
C GLY A 70 -12.19 4.08 -0.71
N VAL A 71 -12.21 3.09 0.18
CA VAL A 71 -11.92 1.69 -0.17
C VAL A 71 -12.96 1.16 -1.17
N ALA A 72 -14.26 1.41 -0.92
CA ALA A 72 -15.34 1.00 -1.82
C ALA A 72 -15.23 1.66 -3.20
N ALA A 73 -14.90 2.95 -3.26
CA ALA A 73 -14.68 3.67 -4.51
C ALA A 73 -13.58 3.02 -5.35
N THR A 74 -12.50 2.55 -4.72
CA THR A 74 -11.42 1.81 -5.39
C THR A 74 -11.91 0.46 -5.93
N GLY A 75 -12.74 -0.24 -5.17
CA GLY A 75 -13.36 -1.49 -5.62
C GLY A 75 -14.25 -1.27 -6.86
N LEU A 76 -15.08 -0.22 -6.82
CA LEU A 76 -15.96 0.14 -7.95
C LEU A 76 -15.14 0.58 -9.18
N ASP A 77 -14.10 1.42 -8.99
CA ASP A 77 -13.18 1.78 -10.09
C ASP A 77 -12.45 0.56 -10.65
N GLY A 78 -12.10 -0.40 -9.77
CA GLY A 78 -11.50 -1.68 -10.17
C GLY A 78 -12.41 -2.52 -11.06
N LEU A 79 -13.66 -2.70 -10.66
CA LEU A 79 -14.66 -3.44 -11.41
C LEU A 79 -14.98 -2.74 -12.75
N ASN A 80 -15.13 -1.41 -12.73
CA ASN A 80 -15.34 -0.63 -13.95
C ASN A 80 -14.17 -0.76 -14.93
N ALA A 81 -12.93 -0.69 -14.41
CA ALA A 81 -11.74 -0.84 -15.24
C ALA A 81 -11.61 -2.25 -15.83
N TYR A 82 -11.95 -3.27 -15.05
CA TYR A 82 -11.97 -4.66 -15.53
C TYR A 82 -13.02 -4.86 -16.62
N ALA A 83 -14.25 -4.32 -16.44
CA ALA A 83 -15.28 -4.34 -17.45
C ALA A 83 -14.84 -3.62 -18.74
N PHE A 84 -14.18 -2.45 -18.61
CA PHE A 84 -13.60 -1.73 -19.73
C PHE A 84 -12.55 -2.56 -20.49
N ASP A 85 -11.62 -3.18 -19.77
CA ASP A 85 -10.53 -4.00 -20.35
C ASP A 85 -11.10 -5.24 -21.10
N LEU A 86 -12.26 -5.75 -20.68
CA LEU A 86 -13.00 -6.84 -21.37
C LEU A 86 -13.89 -6.39 -22.52
N GLY A 87 -14.00 -5.08 -22.78
CA GLY A 87 -14.95 -4.56 -23.76
C GLY A 87 -16.42 -4.70 -23.35
N ALA A 88 -16.68 -4.95 -22.05
CA ALA A 88 -18.03 -5.06 -21.49
C ALA A 88 -18.63 -3.69 -21.14
N LEU A 89 -19.91 -3.68 -20.69
CA LEU A 89 -20.55 -2.45 -20.22
C LEU A 89 -19.77 -1.85 -19.04
N HIS A 90 -19.36 -0.60 -19.19
CA HIS A 90 -18.60 0.16 -18.20
C HIS A 90 -19.19 1.58 -18.05
N LEU A 91 -18.95 2.20 -16.90
CA LEU A 91 -19.52 3.52 -16.59
C LEU A 91 -18.69 4.67 -17.20
N TYR A 92 -17.36 4.51 -17.27
CA TYR A 92 -16.43 5.50 -17.80
C TYR A 92 -15.13 4.84 -18.27
N ALA A 93 -14.38 5.50 -19.16
CA ALA A 93 -13.04 5.08 -19.55
C ALA A 93 -12.04 5.32 -18.40
N PRO A 94 -11.38 4.28 -17.85
CA PRO A 94 -10.44 4.44 -16.74
C PRO A 94 -9.22 5.25 -17.16
N THR A 95 -8.76 6.14 -16.26
CA THR A 95 -7.56 6.95 -16.47
C THR A 95 -6.50 6.64 -15.42
N LEU A 96 -5.21 6.82 -15.75
CA LEU A 96 -4.11 6.62 -14.80
C LEU A 96 -4.24 7.51 -13.56
N PRO A 97 -4.55 8.82 -13.67
CA PRO A 97 -4.75 9.67 -12.51
C PRO A 97 -5.85 9.19 -11.55
N LEU A 98 -6.99 8.71 -12.10
CA LEU A 98 -8.08 8.20 -11.27
C LEU A 98 -7.70 6.88 -10.59
N ARG A 99 -7.04 5.97 -11.31
CA ARG A 99 -6.53 4.70 -10.75
C ARG A 99 -5.55 4.96 -9.60
N LEU A 100 -4.66 5.96 -9.73
CA LEU A 100 -3.72 6.34 -8.68
C LEU A 100 -4.46 6.95 -7.48
N ALA A 101 -5.36 7.92 -7.72
CA ALA A 101 -6.09 8.60 -6.66
C ALA A 101 -6.93 7.62 -5.82
N THR A 102 -7.70 6.75 -6.47
CA THR A 102 -8.50 5.72 -5.78
C THR A 102 -7.59 4.76 -5.01
N GLY A 103 -6.48 4.32 -5.60
CA GLY A 103 -5.50 3.49 -4.92
C GLY A 103 -4.93 4.14 -3.67
N LEU A 104 -4.49 5.40 -3.74
CA LEU A 104 -3.95 6.16 -2.61
C LEU A 104 -4.95 6.25 -1.45
N VAL A 105 -6.20 6.62 -1.75
CA VAL A 105 -7.26 6.73 -0.72
C VAL A 105 -7.56 5.37 -0.10
N ALA A 106 -7.63 4.30 -0.91
CA ALA A 106 -7.87 2.96 -0.38
C ALA A 106 -6.72 2.47 0.49
N GLY A 107 -5.48 2.66 0.05
CA GLY A 107 -4.30 2.26 0.83
C GLY A 107 -4.24 2.97 2.18
N PHE A 108 -4.52 4.27 2.19
CA PHE A 108 -4.62 5.06 3.41
C PHE A 108 -5.73 4.53 4.32
N GLY A 109 -6.92 4.23 3.76
CA GLY A 109 -8.03 3.66 4.50
C GLY A 109 -7.71 2.28 5.09
N VAL A 110 -7.11 1.39 4.29
CA VAL A 110 -6.69 0.05 4.77
C VAL A 110 -5.70 0.18 5.93
N ALA A 111 -4.71 1.07 5.82
CA ALA A 111 -3.74 1.30 6.88
C ALA A 111 -4.40 1.85 8.15
N ALA A 112 -5.34 2.80 8.01
CA ALA A 112 -6.06 3.40 9.14
C ALA A 112 -6.86 2.37 9.97
N PHE A 113 -7.26 1.25 9.38
CA PHE A 113 -7.89 0.14 10.10
C PHE A 113 -6.88 -0.91 10.55
N SER A 114 -5.94 -1.30 9.69
CA SER A 114 -5.02 -2.41 9.97
C SER A 114 -3.94 -2.07 11.00
N LEU A 115 -3.46 -0.82 11.02
CA LEU A 115 -2.39 -0.42 11.96
C LEU A 115 -2.85 -0.39 13.41
N PRO A 116 -4.03 0.19 13.78
CA PRO A 116 -4.56 0.07 15.13
C PRO A 116 -4.89 -1.37 15.53
N ALA A 117 -5.37 -2.19 14.59
CA ALA A 117 -5.60 -3.61 14.83
C ALA A 117 -4.28 -4.33 15.13
N LEU A 118 -3.21 -4.04 14.38
CA LEU A 118 -1.87 -4.58 14.61
C LEU A 118 -1.32 -4.11 15.98
N ALA A 119 -1.44 -2.83 16.31
CA ALA A 119 -1.04 -2.30 17.61
C ALA A 119 -1.79 -3.01 18.76
N GLY A 120 -3.11 -3.17 18.65
CA GLY A 120 -3.93 -3.89 19.63
C GLY A 120 -3.62 -5.38 19.74
N LEU A 121 -3.09 -5.99 18.67
CA LEU A 121 -2.63 -7.38 18.65
C LEU A 121 -1.29 -7.56 19.38
N VAL A 122 -0.39 -6.60 19.24
CA VAL A 122 1.02 -6.68 19.66
C VAL A 122 1.23 -6.07 21.05
N LEU A 123 0.67 -4.87 21.29
CA LEU A 123 0.93 -4.09 22.51
C LEU A 123 0.00 -4.49 23.64
N ALA A 124 0.58 -4.73 24.83
CA ALA A 124 -0.16 -4.99 26.06
C ALA A 124 -0.86 -3.72 26.57
N GLU A 125 -0.18 -2.60 26.47
CA GLU A 125 -0.59 -1.27 26.95
C GLU A 125 -0.57 -0.28 25.78
N GLY A 126 -1.36 -0.56 24.72
CA GLY A 126 -1.52 0.36 23.60
C GLY A 126 -2.42 1.56 23.94
N ASP A 127 -2.25 2.66 23.23
CA ASP A 127 -3.07 3.86 23.43
C ASP A 127 -4.53 3.56 23.07
N PRO A 128 -5.49 3.73 24.00
CA PRO A 128 -6.91 3.51 23.74
C PRO A 128 -7.56 4.66 22.92
N ALA A 129 -6.79 5.37 22.12
CA ALA A 129 -7.26 6.40 21.19
C ALA A 129 -7.53 5.85 19.79
N PRO A 130 -8.41 6.47 18.99
CA PRO A 130 -8.56 6.17 17.56
C PRO A 130 -7.40 6.80 16.76
N PRO A 131 -7.13 6.33 15.54
CA PRO A 131 -6.05 6.86 14.71
C PRO A 131 -6.28 8.34 14.31
N PHE A 132 -7.54 8.75 14.20
CA PHE A 132 -7.94 10.14 13.90
C PHE A 132 -9.03 10.57 14.88
N GLU A 133 -8.84 11.73 15.50
CA GLU A 133 -9.78 12.32 16.47
C GLU A 133 -10.61 13.45 15.85
N ALA A 134 -10.01 14.17 14.89
CA ALA A 134 -10.59 15.35 14.28
C ALA A 134 -10.66 15.25 12.74
N PRO A 135 -11.66 15.90 12.11
CA PRO A 135 -11.80 15.94 10.65
C PRO A 135 -10.58 16.52 9.95
N GLU A 136 -9.96 17.50 10.58
CA GLU A 136 -8.79 18.19 10.06
C GLU A 136 -7.59 17.27 9.88
N GLU A 137 -7.45 16.27 10.75
CA GLU A 137 -6.39 15.27 10.65
C GLU A 137 -6.60 14.36 9.44
N LEU A 138 -7.83 13.93 9.18
CA LEU A 138 -8.13 13.15 7.98
C LEU A 138 -7.91 13.97 6.70
N LEU A 139 -8.34 15.24 6.72
CA LEU A 139 -8.12 16.15 5.60
C LEU A 139 -6.62 16.37 5.33
N ALA A 140 -5.83 16.59 6.37
CA ALA A 140 -4.38 16.74 6.25
C ALA A 140 -3.73 15.48 5.67
N GLY A 141 -4.17 14.29 6.11
CA GLY A 141 -3.74 13.01 5.51
C GLY A 141 -4.06 12.95 4.01
N TYR A 142 -5.26 13.33 3.59
CA TYR A 142 -5.64 13.35 2.17
C TYR A 142 -4.87 14.41 1.37
N LEU A 143 -4.51 15.55 1.96
CA LEU A 143 -3.65 16.52 1.31
C LEU A 143 -2.23 15.95 1.05
N LEU A 144 -1.70 15.14 1.97
CA LEU A 144 -0.44 14.43 1.74
C LEU A 144 -0.55 13.44 0.56
N LEU A 145 -1.67 12.72 0.44
CA LEU A 145 -1.90 11.87 -0.75
C LEU A 145 -1.93 12.72 -2.03
N GLY A 146 -2.54 13.91 -1.97
CA GLY A 146 -2.57 14.87 -3.08
C GLY A 146 -1.17 15.29 -3.55
N THR A 147 -0.20 15.43 -2.64
CA THR A 147 1.18 15.77 -3.03
C THR A 147 1.82 14.67 -3.87
N VAL A 148 1.63 13.39 -3.50
CA VAL A 148 2.14 12.25 -4.29
C VAL A 148 1.41 12.16 -5.63
N GLN A 149 0.10 12.37 -5.63
CA GLN A 149 -0.71 12.42 -6.84
C GLN A 149 -0.15 13.45 -7.84
N LEU A 150 0.08 14.67 -7.38
CA LEU A 150 0.63 15.75 -8.21
C LEU A 150 2.07 15.47 -8.65
N ALA A 151 2.92 14.98 -7.75
CA ALA A 151 4.30 14.62 -8.07
C ALA A 151 4.37 13.55 -9.16
N THR A 152 3.48 12.53 -9.10
CA THR A 152 3.45 11.46 -10.11
C THR A 152 2.94 11.97 -11.45
N GLN A 153 2.03 12.96 -11.48
CA GLN A 153 1.49 13.52 -12.71
C GLN A 153 2.37 14.62 -13.32
N ALA A 154 3.33 15.15 -12.57
CA ALA A 154 4.20 16.23 -13.04
C ALA A 154 5.17 15.79 -14.14
N ASP A 155 5.36 14.49 -14.37
CA ASP A 155 6.24 13.89 -15.38
C ASP A 155 7.66 14.51 -15.40
N LEU A 156 8.18 14.82 -14.22
CA LEU A 156 9.53 15.37 -14.07
C LEU A 156 10.55 14.24 -13.90
N ALA A 157 11.46 14.08 -14.85
CA ALA A 157 12.46 13.01 -14.83
C ALA A 157 13.22 12.84 -13.50
N PRO A 158 13.59 13.90 -12.74
CA PRO A 158 14.23 13.73 -11.42
C PRO A 158 13.34 13.06 -10.37
N LEU A 159 12.02 13.02 -10.55
CA LEU A 159 11.10 12.38 -9.62
C LEU A 159 10.99 10.87 -9.82
N TYR A 160 11.53 10.31 -10.90
CA TYR A 160 11.44 8.88 -11.16
C TYR A 160 12.05 8.04 -10.04
N GLU A 161 13.31 8.25 -9.70
CA GLU A 161 14.01 7.44 -8.70
C GLU A 161 13.34 7.51 -7.31
N PRO A 162 13.01 8.71 -6.76
CA PRO A 162 12.32 8.77 -5.48
C PRO A 162 10.92 8.14 -5.50
N LEU A 163 10.15 8.28 -6.58
CA LEU A 163 8.83 7.66 -6.68
C LEU A 163 8.91 6.14 -6.84
N ALA A 164 9.86 5.63 -7.65
CA ALA A 164 10.09 4.21 -7.80
C ALA A 164 10.53 3.55 -6.48
N ALA A 165 11.47 4.18 -5.77
CA ALA A 165 11.92 3.74 -4.46
C ALA A 165 10.78 3.79 -3.42
N LEU A 166 9.96 4.85 -3.43
CA LEU A 166 8.78 4.99 -2.56
C LEU A 166 7.79 3.84 -2.78
N GLN A 167 7.52 3.47 -4.03
CA GLN A 167 6.63 2.36 -4.37
C GLN A 167 7.15 1.03 -3.83
N VAL A 168 8.43 0.70 -4.04
CA VAL A 168 9.00 -0.56 -3.57
C VAL A 168 9.09 -0.60 -2.04
N LEU A 169 9.53 0.51 -1.40
CA LEU A 169 9.53 0.62 0.05
C LEU A 169 8.14 0.39 0.63
N SER A 170 7.11 0.96 0.01
CA SER A 170 5.73 0.83 0.48
C SER A 170 5.20 -0.60 0.39
N ILE A 171 5.56 -1.38 -0.64
CA ILE A 171 5.26 -2.81 -0.70
C ILE A 171 5.91 -3.54 0.47
N VAL A 172 7.21 -3.34 0.67
CA VAL A 172 7.98 -4.02 1.72
C VAL A 172 7.39 -3.73 3.09
N VAL A 173 7.08 -2.47 3.40
CA VAL A 173 6.51 -2.06 4.71
C VAL A 173 5.10 -2.63 4.91
N SER A 174 4.25 -2.59 3.89
CA SER A 174 2.89 -3.14 3.97
C SER A 174 2.91 -4.65 4.21
N LEU A 175 3.73 -5.38 3.46
CA LEU A 175 3.90 -6.83 3.65
C LEU A 175 4.53 -7.16 5.01
N ALA A 176 5.54 -6.41 5.43
CA ALA A 176 6.16 -6.62 6.74
C ALA A 176 5.16 -6.40 7.89
N SER A 177 4.25 -5.43 7.77
CA SER A 177 3.17 -5.20 8.74
C SER A 177 2.22 -6.40 8.81
N ALA A 178 1.83 -6.96 7.67
CA ALA A 178 0.99 -8.15 7.60
C ALA A 178 1.70 -9.40 8.17
N VAL A 179 2.97 -9.60 7.80
CA VAL A 179 3.80 -10.70 8.31
C VAL A 179 4.02 -10.58 9.82
N LEU A 180 4.23 -9.35 10.35
CA LEU A 180 4.36 -9.10 11.78
C LEU A 180 3.11 -9.55 12.53
N GLY A 181 1.92 -9.20 12.04
CA GLY A 181 0.65 -9.66 12.60
C GLY A 181 0.54 -11.19 12.60
N ALA A 182 0.85 -11.82 11.46
CA ALA A 182 0.83 -13.28 11.33
C ALA A 182 1.82 -13.97 12.28
N LEU A 183 3.06 -13.49 12.36
CA LEU A 183 4.08 -14.04 13.26
C LEU A 183 3.71 -13.86 14.74
N THR A 184 3.09 -12.72 15.09
CA THR A 184 2.61 -12.48 16.47
C THR A 184 1.54 -13.50 16.87
N LEU A 185 0.60 -13.77 15.95
CA LEU A 185 -0.45 -14.78 16.15
C LEU A 185 0.14 -16.19 16.27
N LEU A 186 1.00 -16.60 15.33
CA LEU A 186 1.59 -17.93 15.29
C LEU A 186 2.52 -18.20 16.48
N ALA A 187 3.25 -17.19 16.94
CA ALA A 187 4.12 -17.29 18.10
C ALA A 187 3.38 -17.26 19.45
N GLY A 188 2.07 -17.03 19.45
CA GLY A 188 1.27 -16.88 20.67
C GLY A 188 1.64 -15.65 21.53
N ARG A 189 2.28 -14.64 20.91
CA ARG A 189 2.79 -13.44 21.60
C ARG A 189 1.78 -12.29 21.58
N LEU A 190 0.51 -12.60 21.78
CA LEU A 190 -0.55 -11.61 21.79
C LEU A 190 -0.42 -10.69 23.00
N ARG A 191 -0.41 -9.38 22.76
CA ARG A 191 -0.41 -8.35 23.81
C ARG A 191 0.69 -8.52 24.84
N THR A 192 1.90 -8.87 24.38
CA THR A 192 3.03 -9.14 25.31
C THR A 192 4.03 -7.99 25.35
N ALA A 193 4.09 -7.15 24.32
CA ALA A 193 5.04 -6.05 24.25
C ALA A 193 4.47 -4.78 24.91
N ARG A 194 5.27 -4.07 25.69
CA ARG A 194 4.90 -2.77 26.25
C ARG A 194 5.21 -1.62 25.31
N ALA A 195 6.17 -1.80 24.44
CA ALA A 195 6.58 -0.81 23.43
C ALA A 195 7.01 -1.47 22.13
N TRP A 196 6.93 -0.73 21.02
CA TRP A 196 7.40 -1.18 19.72
C TRP A 196 8.86 -1.64 19.71
N ALA A 197 9.71 -1.05 20.55
CA ALA A 197 11.12 -1.44 20.68
C ALA A 197 11.31 -2.90 21.13
N GLU A 198 10.40 -3.45 21.94
CA GLU A 198 10.50 -4.83 22.44
C GLU A 198 10.24 -5.87 21.34
N ILE A 199 9.52 -5.49 20.28
CA ILE A 199 9.28 -6.36 19.14
C ILE A 199 10.21 -6.09 17.96
N ALA A 200 11.22 -5.23 18.12
CA ALA A 200 12.16 -4.93 17.04
C ALA A 200 12.79 -6.20 16.40
N PRO A 201 13.16 -7.26 17.15
CA PRO A 201 13.66 -8.50 16.55
C PRO A 201 12.61 -9.18 15.68
N LEU A 202 11.33 -9.23 16.12
CA LEU A 202 10.23 -9.80 15.35
C LEU A 202 9.91 -8.92 14.13
N GLY A 203 9.98 -7.60 14.28
CA GLY A 203 9.85 -6.64 13.19
C GLY A 203 10.93 -6.81 12.13
N GLY A 204 12.19 -6.99 12.55
CA GLY A 204 13.31 -7.31 11.65
C GLY A 204 13.11 -8.62 10.89
N LEU A 205 12.63 -9.66 11.58
CA LEU A 205 12.28 -10.94 10.96
C LEU A 205 11.12 -10.76 9.94
N SER A 206 10.11 -9.97 10.29
CA SER A 206 8.97 -9.67 9.40
C SER A 206 9.42 -8.93 8.15
N LEU A 207 10.34 -7.99 8.29
CA LEU A 207 10.93 -7.25 7.17
C LEU A 207 11.73 -8.19 6.26
N ALA A 208 12.60 -9.04 6.83
CA ALA A 208 13.36 -10.02 6.07
C ALA A 208 12.44 -11.01 5.34
N ALA A 209 11.38 -11.49 6.01
CA ALA A 209 10.40 -12.39 5.42
C ALA A 209 9.60 -11.70 4.30
N ALA A 210 9.23 -10.44 4.45
CA ALA A 210 8.55 -9.67 3.39
C ALA A 210 9.43 -9.53 2.14
N VAL A 211 10.71 -9.21 2.32
CA VAL A 211 11.68 -9.14 1.22
C VAL A 211 11.86 -10.51 0.56
N ALA A 212 12.04 -11.57 1.35
CA ALA A 212 12.18 -12.93 0.82
C ALA A 212 10.92 -13.37 0.05
N LEU A 213 9.73 -13.01 0.54
CA LEU A 213 8.46 -13.28 -0.13
C LEU A 213 8.39 -12.59 -1.49
N LEU A 214 8.81 -11.32 -1.58
CA LEU A 214 8.84 -10.58 -2.85
C LEU A 214 9.78 -11.24 -3.86
N PHE A 215 10.97 -11.63 -3.44
CA PHE A 215 11.90 -12.37 -4.30
C PHE A 215 11.32 -13.71 -4.75
N GLY A 216 10.70 -14.44 -3.82
CA GLY A 216 10.07 -15.73 -4.12
C GLY A 216 8.91 -15.60 -5.12
N LEU A 217 8.04 -14.62 -4.94
CA LEU A 217 6.91 -14.35 -5.84
C LEU A 217 7.39 -13.89 -7.23
N ALA A 218 8.41 -13.02 -7.29
CA ALA A 218 9.00 -12.59 -8.55
C ALA A 218 9.66 -13.76 -9.31
N ALA A 219 10.39 -14.62 -8.60
CA ALA A 219 10.98 -15.82 -9.17
C ALA A 219 9.92 -16.82 -9.66
N LEU A 220 8.86 -17.05 -8.87
CA LEU A 220 7.74 -17.90 -9.23
C LEU A 220 7.02 -17.40 -10.49
N ARG A 221 6.79 -16.08 -10.57
CA ARG A 221 6.24 -15.45 -11.75
C ARG A 221 7.12 -15.69 -12.98
N GLY A 222 8.42 -15.40 -12.91
CA GLY A 222 9.35 -15.61 -14.02
C GLY A 222 9.40 -17.08 -14.47
N TYR A 223 9.34 -18.02 -13.53
CA TYR A 223 9.22 -19.44 -13.84
C TYR A 223 7.92 -19.77 -14.58
N ALA A 224 6.79 -19.27 -14.09
CA ALA A 224 5.47 -19.47 -14.71
C ALA A 224 5.41 -18.87 -16.13
N GLU A 225 5.93 -17.66 -16.33
CA GLU A 225 6.01 -17.01 -17.64
C GLU A 225 6.83 -17.87 -18.63
N THR A 226 7.97 -18.40 -18.19
CA THR A 226 8.82 -19.26 -19.01
C THR A 226 8.10 -20.58 -19.38
N MET A 227 7.41 -21.20 -18.41
CA MET A 227 6.70 -22.48 -18.64
C MET A 227 5.48 -22.33 -19.54
N LEU A 228 4.77 -21.22 -19.44
CA LEU A 228 3.56 -20.96 -20.21
C LEU A 228 3.82 -20.28 -21.56
N GLY A 229 5.06 -19.87 -21.84
CA GLY A 229 5.44 -19.11 -23.04
C GLY A 229 4.74 -17.73 -23.11
N ILE A 230 4.35 -17.17 -21.96
CA ILE A 230 3.65 -15.89 -21.86
C ILE A 230 4.63 -14.86 -21.31
N HIS A 231 4.84 -13.78 -22.04
CA HIS A 231 5.63 -12.64 -21.56
C HIS A 231 4.68 -11.46 -21.31
N TRP A 232 4.46 -11.15 -20.03
CA TRP A 232 3.60 -10.02 -19.62
C TRP A 232 4.28 -8.66 -19.76
N ILE A 233 5.60 -8.66 -19.94
CA ILE A 233 6.41 -7.45 -20.14
C ILE A 233 6.99 -7.52 -21.57
N ALA A 234 6.44 -6.73 -22.45
CA ALA A 234 7.04 -6.39 -23.72
C ALA A 234 7.63 -4.97 -23.65
#